data_48c31eb4ea528faa77bbd8b71b3bda2d
#
_entry.id   48c31eb4ea528faa77bbd8b71b3bda2d
#
_cell.length_a   1.000
_cell.length_b   1.000
_cell.length_c   1.000
_cell.angle_alpha   90.00
_cell.angle_beta   90.00
_cell.angle_gamma   90.00
#
_symmetry.space_group_name_H-M   'P 1'
#
loop_
_entity.id
_entity.type
_entity.pdbx_description
1 polymer ?
#
loop_
_entity_poly.entity_id
_entity_poly.type
_entity_poly.pdbx_seq_one_letter_code
_entity_poly.pdbx_strand_id
1 'polypeptide(L)'
;MSSEIGRDLEIESAQRTSKDRSSSRIDYSKLIIVPDPDTAEWWAGARQHKYLVRQCAECGHKWFPPLPACSNCTSMKLDWFETRGTGIIHGYAVVTQPILAAFTAAVPYIIGLIDLDDCLDIKGLPVRVKGVVLNSEDEVGIGLPVRTVFEITNDPNIVVPHWKVSGDRPGSWRFTEK
;
A
#
# COMPACT_ATOMS: atom_id res chain seq x y z
N MET A 1 -33.97 -30.76 -0.67
CA MET A 1 -33.00 -30.52 -1.78
C MET A 1 -32.55 -29.06 -1.95
N SER A 2 -33.24 -28.04 -1.38
CA SER A 2 -32.84 -26.62 -1.53
C SER A 2 -31.80 -26.11 -0.51
N SER A 3 -31.51 -26.85 0.56
CA SER A 3 -30.60 -26.41 1.64
C SER A 3 -29.13 -26.83 1.44
N GLU A 4 -28.85 -27.75 0.55
CA GLU A 4 -27.46 -28.21 0.26
C GLU A 4 -26.79 -27.33 -0.77
N ILE A 5 -27.52 -26.83 -1.78
CA ILE A 5 -26.98 -25.96 -2.83
C ILE A 5 -26.48 -24.61 -2.26
N GLY A 6 -27.15 -24.10 -1.21
CA GLY A 6 -26.72 -22.84 -0.56
C GLY A 6 -25.40 -22.98 0.21
N ARG A 7 -25.18 -24.11 0.87
CA ARG A 7 -23.94 -24.38 1.63
C ARG A 7 -22.74 -24.61 0.75
N ASP A 8 -22.92 -25.26 -0.39
CA ASP A 8 -21.84 -25.52 -1.33
C ASP A 8 -21.36 -24.24 -2.01
N LEU A 9 -22.27 -23.28 -2.29
CA LEU A 9 -21.92 -21.96 -2.84
C LEU A 9 -21.21 -21.07 -1.81
N GLU A 10 -21.58 -21.14 -0.52
CA GLU A 10 -20.88 -20.42 0.55
C GLU A 10 -19.49 -21.00 0.83
N ILE A 11 -19.35 -22.32 0.78
CA ILE A 11 -18.04 -22.99 0.94
C ILE A 11 -17.14 -22.72 -0.28
N GLU A 12 -17.67 -22.73 -1.49
CA GLU A 12 -16.91 -22.37 -2.70
C GLU A 12 -16.50 -20.90 -2.72
N SER A 13 -17.34 -19.98 -2.23
CA SER A 13 -16.99 -18.57 -2.09
C SER A 13 -15.91 -18.36 -1.02
N ALA A 14 -16.00 -19.05 0.12
CA ALA A 14 -14.99 -19.00 1.18
C ALA A 14 -13.64 -19.62 0.75
N GLN A 15 -13.66 -20.70 -0.03
CA GLN A 15 -12.45 -21.34 -0.56
C GLN A 15 -11.80 -20.54 -1.70
N ARG A 16 -12.56 -19.72 -2.45
CA ARG A 16 -12.02 -18.77 -3.44
C ARG A 16 -11.29 -17.60 -2.82
N THR A 17 -11.57 -17.25 -1.57
CA THR A 17 -10.93 -16.11 -0.88
C THR A 17 -9.54 -16.41 -0.32
N SER A 18 -9.12 -17.68 -0.22
CA SER A 18 -7.86 -18.08 0.41
C SER A 18 -6.74 -18.45 -0.59
N LYS A 19 -7.00 -18.50 -1.90
CA LYS A 19 -6.02 -19.00 -2.87
C LYS A 19 -5.51 -17.88 -3.77
N ASP A 20 -4.24 -17.57 -3.60
CA ASP A 20 -3.36 -16.72 -4.41
C ASP A 20 -3.65 -15.21 -4.39
N ARG A 21 -3.13 -14.53 -3.36
CA ARG A 21 -3.07 -13.07 -3.28
C ARG A 21 -1.73 -12.54 -3.78
N SER A 22 -1.29 -13.01 -4.92
CA SER A 22 -0.13 -12.47 -5.63
C SER A 22 -0.47 -11.16 -6.36
N SER A 23 -1.76 -10.86 -6.56
CA SER A 23 -2.23 -9.64 -7.22
C SER A 23 -3.35 -8.95 -6.45
N SER A 24 -3.55 -7.66 -6.72
CA SER A 24 -4.62 -6.83 -6.11
C SER A 24 -6.01 -7.18 -6.60
N ARG A 25 -6.17 -7.88 -7.71
CA ARG A 25 -7.42 -8.12 -8.45
C ARG A 25 -8.13 -6.82 -8.89
N ILE A 26 -7.41 -5.70 -8.92
CA ILE A 26 -7.91 -4.42 -9.43
C ILE A 26 -7.91 -4.49 -10.95
N ASP A 27 -9.03 -4.14 -11.57
CA ASP A 27 -9.13 -4.04 -13.03
C ASP A 27 -8.60 -2.67 -13.49
N TYR A 28 -7.31 -2.60 -13.73
CA TYR A 28 -6.65 -1.36 -14.14
C TYR A 28 -7.12 -0.85 -15.51
N SER A 29 -7.76 -1.67 -16.36
CA SER A 29 -8.33 -1.22 -17.61
C SER A 29 -9.48 -0.21 -17.43
N LYS A 30 -10.06 -0.16 -16.24
CA LYS A 30 -11.13 0.77 -15.85
C LYS A 30 -10.61 2.00 -15.10
N LEU A 31 -9.29 2.16 -14.97
CA LEU A 31 -8.66 3.32 -14.33
C LEU A 31 -7.87 4.12 -15.36
N ILE A 32 -8.02 5.43 -15.29
CA ILE A 32 -7.17 6.35 -16.04
C ILE A 32 -6.09 6.83 -15.08
N ILE A 33 -4.87 6.34 -15.25
CA ILE A 33 -3.71 6.73 -14.46
C ILE A 33 -2.79 7.55 -15.36
N VAL A 34 -2.73 8.86 -15.10
CA VAL A 34 -1.87 9.78 -15.84
C VAL A 34 -0.87 10.38 -14.87
N PRO A 35 0.42 10.04 -15.00
CA PRO A 35 1.47 10.70 -14.23
C PRO A 35 1.51 12.19 -14.56
N ASP A 36 1.45 13.03 -13.52
CA ASP A 36 1.67 14.47 -13.62
C ASP A 36 3.16 14.80 -13.42
N PRO A 37 3.61 16.05 -13.68
CA PRO A 37 5.01 16.44 -13.52
C PRO A 37 5.56 16.20 -12.11
N ASP A 38 4.74 16.32 -11.06
CA ASP A 38 5.17 16.14 -9.68
C ASP A 38 5.33 14.66 -9.29
N THR A 39 4.62 13.76 -9.97
CA THR A 39 4.60 12.32 -9.69
C THR A 39 5.31 11.48 -10.77
N ALA A 40 5.69 12.07 -11.91
CA ALA A 40 6.27 11.33 -13.05
C ALA A 40 7.50 10.50 -12.65
N GLU A 41 8.37 11.07 -11.83
CA GLU A 41 9.61 10.40 -11.39
C GLU A 41 9.33 9.30 -10.35
N TRP A 42 8.30 9.47 -9.52
CA TRP A 42 7.80 8.41 -8.63
C TRP A 42 7.31 7.19 -9.43
N TRP A 43 6.55 7.41 -10.51
CA TRP A 43 6.11 6.35 -11.41
C TRP A 43 7.29 5.71 -12.16
N ALA A 44 8.29 6.53 -12.54
CA ALA A 44 9.53 6.01 -13.14
C ALA A 44 10.29 5.11 -12.17
N GLY A 45 10.35 5.49 -10.89
CA GLY A 45 10.91 4.66 -9.82
C GLY A 45 10.14 3.36 -9.64
N ALA A 46 8.80 3.42 -9.60
CA ALA A 46 7.96 2.23 -9.48
C ALA A 46 8.20 1.21 -10.61
N ARG A 47 8.39 1.67 -11.86
CA ARG A 47 8.79 0.80 -12.98
C ARG A 47 10.13 0.10 -12.77
N GLN A 48 11.02 0.70 -11.98
CA GLN A 48 12.31 0.13 -11.61
C GLN A 48 12.24 -0.65 -10.29
N HIS A 49 11.03 -0.88 -9.78
CA HIS A 49 10.77 -1.51 -8.48
C HIS A 49 11.39 -0.77 -7.29
N LYS A 50 11.44 0.56 -7.38
CA LYS A 50 11.91 1.47 -6.33
C LYS A 50 10.74 2.20 -5.71
N TYR A 51 10.72 2.29 -4.39
CA TYR A 51 9.73 3.10 -3.68
C TYR A 51 10.37 4.43 -3.29
N LEU A 52 9.94 5.50 -3.95
CA LEU A 52 10.50 6.84 -3.76
C LEU A 52 9.59 7.69 -2.87
N VAL A 53 10.18 8.57 -2.08
CA VAL A 53 9.49 9.64 -1.35
C VAL A 53 10.14 10.97 -1.67
N ARG A 54 9.39 12.07 -1.55
CA ARG A 54 9.97 13.40 -1.73
C ARG A 54 10.91 13.76 -0.58
N GLN A 55 12.00 14.42 -0.92
CA GLN A 55 12.95 15.00 0.01
C GLN A 55 13.23 16.46 -0.37
N CYS A 56 13.27 17.35 0.62
CA CYS A 56 13.73 18.72 0.41
C CYS A 56 15.25 18.78 0.40
N ALA A 57 15.83 19.32 -0.66
CA ALA A 57 17.28 19.50 -0.76
C ALA A 57 17.82 20.56 0.22
N GLU A 58 16.98 21.48 0.71
CA GLU A 58 17.42 22.55 1.63
C GLU A 58 17.30 22.15 3.09
N CYS A 59 16.17 21.57 3.53
CA CYS A 59 15.99 21.26 4.95
C CYS A 59 16.01 19.75 5.28
N GLY A 60 16.12 18.87 4.28
CA GLY A 60 16.16 17.43 4.48
C GLY A 60 14.81 16.78 4.84
N HIS A 61 13.72 17.57 4.96
CA HIS A 61 12.41 17.03 5.24
C HIS A 61 11.97 16.03 4.18
N LYS A 62 11.42 14.89 4.62
CA LYS A 62 10.88 13.85 3.73
C LYS A 62 9.39 13.72 3.95
N TRP A 63 8.65 13.47 2.88
CA TRP A 63 7.19 13.33 2.96
C TRP A 63 6.60 12.53 1.79
N PHE A 64 5.36 12.09 1.97
CA PHE A 64 4.51 11.48 0.97
C PHE A 64 3.04 11.91 1.19
N PRO A 65 2.20 12.15 0.16
CA PRO A 65 2.47 12.02 -1.27
C PRO A 65 3.39 13.11 -1.82
N PRO A 66 3.93 12.95 -3.05
CA PRO A 66 4.71 13.99 -3.71
C PRO A 66 3.91 15.30 -3.85
N LEU A 67 4.55 16.43 -3.52
CA LEU A 67 4.01 17.78 -3.64
C LEU A 67 5.03 18.66 -4.35
N PRO A 68 4.62 19.75 -5.02
CA PRO A 68 5.51 20.65 -5.77
C PRO A 68 6.42 21.52 -4.89
N ALA A 69 6.17 21.58 -3.59
CA ALA A 69 6.97 22.35 -2.64
C ALA A 69 7.10 21.62 -1.31
N CYS A 70 8.17 21.89 -0.58
CA CYS A 70 8.41 21.35 0.74
C CYS A 70 7.34 21.80 1.74
N SER A 71 6.67 20.87 2.39
CA SER A 71 5.64 21.17 3.40
C SER A 71 6.19 21.76 4.70
N ASN A 72 7.53 21.73 4.91
CA ASN A 72 8.17 22.29 6.10
C ASN A 72 8.75 23.69 5.88
N CYS A 73 9.49 23.92 4.77
CA CYS A 73 10.17 25.18 4.53
C CYS A 73 9.76 25.89 3.24
N THR A 74 8.75 25.39 2.54
CA THR A 74 8.20 25.92 1.29
C THR A 74 9.17 25.96 0.10
N SER A 75 10.39 25.45 0.24
CA SER A 75 11.36 25.39 -0.85
C SER A 75 10.84 24.52 -2.00
N MET A 76 11.14 24.94 -3.22
CA MET A 76 10.88 24.18 -4.45
C MET A 76 12.12 23.38 -4.91
N LYS A 77 13.23 23.44 -4.17
CA LYS A 77 14.41 22.61 -4.44
C LYS A 77 14.19 21.22 -3.82
N LEU A 78 13.65 20.35 -4.63
CA LEU A 78 13.18 19.03 -4.22
C LEU A 78 14.00 17.94 -4.89
N ASP A 79 14.18 16.85 -4.15
CA ASP A 79 14.89 15.65 -4.55
C ASP A 79 14.03 14.42 -4.24
N TRP A 80 14.55 13.24 -4.54
CA TRP A 80 13.91 11.96 -4.25
C TRP A 80 14.80 11.12 -3.34
N PHE A 81 14.17 10.52 -2.35
CA PHE A 81 14.81 9.55 -1.46
C PHE A 81 14.27 8.16 -1.81
N GLU A 82 15.18 7.24 -2.17
CA GLU A 82 14.84 5.84 -2.40
C GLU A 82 14.80 5.12 -1.05
N THR A 83 13.65 4.55 -0.70
CA THR A 83 13.47 3.75 0.51
C THR A 83 13.70 2.28 0.21
N ARG A 84 13.95 1.48 1.24
CA ARG A 84 14.01 0.01 1.11
C ARG A 84 12.66 -0.61 0.74
N GLY A 85 11.58 0.17 0.78
CA GLY A 85 10.23 -0.32 0.55
C GLY A 85 9.75 -1.27 1.65
N THR A 86 10.24 -1.08 2.88
CA THR A 86 9.83 -1.83 4.07
C THR A 86 9.24 -0.90 5.12
N GLY A 87 8.39 -1.43 5.99
CA GLY A 87 7.74 -0.64 7.03
C GLY A 87 6.83 -1.48 7.92
N ILE A 88 6.07 -0.80 8.75
CA ILE A 88 5.16 -1.41 9.73
C ILE A 88 3.75 -0.88 9.49
N ILE A 89 2.74 -1.75 9.56
CA ILE A 89 1.34 -1.34 9.50
C ILE A 89 1.01 -0.49 10.73
N HIS A 90 0.81 0.81 10.51
CA HIS A 90 0.33 1.73 11.53
C HIS A 90 -1.16 1.59 11.78
N GLY A 91 -1.92 1.38 10.70
CA GLY A 91 -3.36 1.18 10.73
C GLY A 91 -3.85 0.66 9.38
N TYR A 92 -5.06 0.12 9.36
CA TYR A 92 -5.66 -0.35 8.12
C TYR A 92 -7.18 -0.26 8.15
N ALA A 93 -7.78 -0.31 6.97
CA ALA A 93 -9.22 -0.42 6.78
C ALA A 93 -9.53 -1.52 5.77
N VAL A 94 -10.58 -2.29 6.04
CA VAL A 94 -11.13 -3.28 5.12
C VAL A 94 -12.24 -2.63 4.31
N VAL A 95 -12.08 -2.59 3.00
CA VAL A 95 -13.06 -2.02 2.07
C VAL A 95 -13.92 -3.16 1.52
N THR A 96 -15.19 -3.18 1.90
CA THR A 96 -16.15 -4.23 1.54
C THR A 96 -17.05 -3.86 0.36
N GLN A 97 -17.11 -2.56 0.02
CA GLN A 97 -17.92 -2.07 -1.10
C GLN A 97 -17.05 -1.28 -2.07
N PRO A 98 -17.07 -1.59 -3.37
CA PRO A 98 -16.28 -0.89 -4.36
C PRO A 98 -16.90 0.47 -4.67
N ILE A 99 -16.12 1.56 -4.57
CA ILE A 99 -16.54 2.90 -5.00
C ILE A 99 -16.40 3.04 -6.51
N LEU A 100 -15.38 2.40 -7.09
CA LEU A 100 -15.10 2.42 -8.53
C LEU A 100 -15.27 1.01 -9.12
N ALA A 101 -15.75 0.95 -10.35
CA ALA A 101 -15.94 -0.32 -11.07
C ALA A 101 -14.66 -1.17 -11.20
N ALA A 102 -13.50 -0.53 -11.19
CA ALA A 102 -12.18 -1.18 -11.19
C ALA A 102 -11.95 -2.09 -9.98
N PHE A 103 -12.58 -1.79 -8.84
CA PHE A 103 -12.38 -2.52 -7.58
C PHE A 103 -13.46 -3.59 -7.33
N THR A 104 -14.41 -3.79 -8.23
CA THR A 104 -15.52 -4.74 -8.04
C THR A 104 -15.04 -6.16 -7.78
N ALA A 105 -14.01 -6.63 -8.47
CA ALA A 105 -13.43 -7.96 -8.25
C ALA A 105 -12.42 -8.01 -7.10
N ALA A 106 -11.96 -6.85 -6.62
CA ALA A 106 -10.96 -6.75 -5.57
C ALA A 106 -11.56 -6.84 -4.17
N VAL A 107 -12.82 -6.45 -3.97
CA VAL A 107 -13.45 -6.47 -2.63
C VAL A 107 -13.61 -7.90 -2.08
N PRO A 108 -13.45 -8.10 -0.77
CA PRO A 108 -12.89 -7.14 0.17
C PRO A 108 -11.39 -6.94 -0.07
N TYR A 109 -10.93 -5.68 0.01
CA TYR A 109 -9.50 -5.36 -0.05
C TYR A 109 -9.10 -4.48 1.13
N ILE A 110 -7.79 -4.44 1.42
CA ILE A 110 -7.27 -3.73 2.57
C ILE A 110 -6.46 -2.54 2.11
N ILE A 111 -6.73 -1.37 2.68
CA ILE A 111 -5.89 -0.19 2.57
C ILE A 111 -5.11 -0.06 3.87
N GLY A 112 -3.78 -0.11 3.79
CA GLY A 112 -2.87 0.08 4.91
C GLY A 112 -2.30 1.51 4.95
N LEU A 113 -2.12 2.01 6.17
CA LEU A 113 -1.22 3.12 6.48
C LEU A 113 0.07 2.51 7.00
N ILE A 114 1.17 2.78 6.31
CA ILE A 114 2.47 2.15 6.56
C ILE A 114 3.46 3.21 7.03
N ASP A 115 4.07 2.99 8.18
CA ASP A 115 5.22 3.76 8.65
C ASP A 115 6.48 3.13 8.06
N LEU A 116 7.18 3.87 7.19
CA LEU A 116 8.43 3.42 6.59
C LEU A 116 9.52 3.30 7.67
N ASP A 117 10.29 2.22 7.66
CA ASP A 117 11.26 1.92 8.72
C ASP A 117 12.64 2.58 8.51
N ASP A 118 12.93 3.00 7.29
CA ASP A 118 14.21 3.65 6.90
C ASP A 118 14.05 5.11 6.47
N CYS A 119 12.85 5.68 6.61
CA CYS A 119 12.56 7.02 6.15
C CYS A 119 11.91 7.85 7.25
N LEU A 120 12.68 8.76 7.84
CA LEU A 120 12.20 9.69 8.86
C LEU A 120 12.06 11.09 8.29
N ASP A 121 11.05 11.82 8.75
CA ASP A 121 10.89 13.24 8.49
C ASP A 121 11.89 14.08 9.30
N ILE A 122 11.84 15.42 9.15
CA ILE A 122 12.73 16.33 9.89
C ILE A 122 12.51 16.32 11.40
N LYS A 123 11.37 15.81 11.87
CA LYS A 123 11.04 15.69 13.30
C LYS A 123 11.42 14.32 13.87
N GLY A 124 12.01 13.44 13.05
CA GLY A 124 12.34 12.07 13.43
C GLY A 124 11.15 11.13 13.45
N LEU A 125 10.01 11.52 12.86
CA LEU A 125 8.84 10.66 12.72
C LEU A 125 8.91 9.85 11.42
N PRO A 126 8.45 8.59 11.41
CA PRO A 126 8.38 7.81 10.19
C PRO A 126 7.52 8.52 9.13
N VAL A 127 8.03 8.56 7.89
CA VAL A 127 7.19 8.99 6.76
C VAL A 127 6.12 7.94 6.55
N ARG A 128 4.87 8.38 6.61
CA ARG A 128 3.71 7.51 6.46
C ARG A 128 3.19 7.51 5.05
N VAL A 129 3.04 6.32 4.50
CA VAL A 129 2.50 6.09 3.17
C VAL A 129 1.24 5.25 3.23
N LYS A 130 0.47 5.24 2.17
CA LYS A 130 -0.74 4.42 2.05
C LYS A 130 -0.69 3.56 0.80
N GLY A 131 -1.38 2.42 0.85
CA GLY A 131 -1.50 1.55 -0.31
C GLY A 131 -2.33 0.31 0.00
N VAL A 132 -2.63 -0.45 -1.03
CA VAL A 132 -3.34 -1.72 -0.89
C VAL A 132 -2.39 -2.75 -0.27
N VAL A 133 -2.89 -3.49 0.72
CA VAL A 133 -2.20 -4.65 1.31
C VAL A 133 -2.78 -5.91 0.69
N LEU A 134 -1.94 -6.72 0.05
CA LEU A 134 -2.38 -7.89 -0.73
C LEU A 134 -2.76 -9.12 0.10
N ASN A 135 -2.57 -9.07 1.41
CA ASN A 135 -2.92 -10.15 2.32
C ASN A 135 -4.43 -10.23 2.62
N SER A 136 -4.88 -11.37 3.16
CA SER A 136 -6.23 -11.52 3.70
C SER A 136 -6.40 -10.77 5.01
N GLU A 137 -7.65 -10.51 5.41
CA GLU A 137 -7.95 -9.77 6.63
C GLU A 137 -7.41 -10.46 7.89
N ASP A 138 -7.46 -11.78 7.93
CA ASP A 138 -6.93 -12.62 9.01
C ASP A 138 -5.39 -12.60 9.13
N GLU A 139 -4.70 -12.24 8.03
CA GLU A 139 -3.23 -12.13 7.99
C GLU A 139 -2.72 -10.72 8.30
N VAL A 140 -3.61 -9.71 8.38
CA VAL A 140 -3.23 -8.31 8.56
C VAL A 140 -3.48 -7.86 9.99
N GLY A 141 -2.59 -7.04 10.52
CA GLY A 141 -2.73 -6.46 11.86
C GLY A 141 -1.78 -5.29 12.08
N ILE A 142 -2.18 -4.38 12.96
CA ILE A 142 -1.33 -3.25 13.37
C ILE A 142 -0.04 -3.78 13.98
N GLY A 143 1.10 -3.18 13.60
CA GLY A 143 2.42 -3.57 14.05
C GLY A 143 3.07 -4.70 13.25
N LEU A 144 2.40 -5.26 12.23
CA LEU A 144 3.01 -6.26 11.35
C LEU A 144 3.98 -5.59 10.37
N PRO A 145 5.15 -6.23 10.14
CA PRO A 145 6.08 -5.76 9.13
C PRO A 145 5.55 -6.05 7.72
N VAL A 146 5.79 -5.11 6.82
CA VAL A 146 5.39 -5.20 5.42
C VAL A 146 6.52 -4.82 4.50
N ARG A 147 6.46 -5.31 3.28
CA ARG A 147 7.34 -4.91 2.18
C ARG A 147 6.53 -4.52 0.96
N THR A 148 7.08 -3.63 0.17
CA THR A 148 6.51 -3.27 -1.13
C THR A 148 6.59 -4.43 -2.11
N VAL A 149 5.55 -4.61 -2.89
CA VAL A 149 5.49 -5.46 -4.07
C VAL A 149 4.93 -4.64 -5.23
N PHE A 150 5.38 -4.91 -6.44
CA PHE A 150 5.07 -4.10 -7.60
C PHE A 150 4.21 -4.88 -8.58
N GLU A 151 3.05 -4.34 -8.91
CA GLU A 151 2.11 -4.94 -9.85
C GLU A 151 2.12 -4.18 -11.18
N ILE A 152 2.35 -4.90 -12.27
CA ILE A 152 2.29 -4.35 -13.62
C ILE A 152 0.82 -4.23 -14.00
N THR A 153 0.40 -3.06 -14.47
CA THR A 153 -0.97 -2.84 -14.96
C THR A 153 -1.11 -3.27 -16.42
N ASN A 154 -2.28 -3.01 -17.01
CA ASN A 154 -2.52 -3.22 -18.44
C ASN A 154 -1.65 -2.30 -19.31
N ASP A 155 -1.21 -1.15 -18.78
CA ASP A 155 -0.17 -0.31 -19.38
C ASP A 155 1.20 -0.67 -18.78
N PRO A 156 2.14 -1.20 -19.58
CA PRO A 156 3.47 -1.58 -19.07
C PRO A 156 4.29 -0.39 -18.54
N ASN A 157 3.89 0.84 -18.86
CA ASN A 157 4.51 2.04 -18.31
C ASN A 157 3.99 2.40 -16.92
N ILE A 158 2.93 1.76 -16.45
CA ILE A 158 2.33 2.00 -15.14
C ILE A 158 2.50 0.77 -14.27
N VAL A 159 3.35 0.88 -13.27
CA VAL A 159 3.57 -0.14 -12.24
C VAL A 159 3.10 0.41 -10.90
N VAL A 160 2.20 -0.30 -10.24
CA VAL A 160 1.59 0.14 -8.99
C VAL A 160 2.24 -0.58 -7.81
N PRO A 161 2.81 0.15 -6.86
CA PRO A 161 3.30 -0.45 -5.63
C PRO A 161 2.15 -0.79 -4.68
N HIS A 162 2.19 -2.00 -4.16
CA HIS A 162 1.33 -2.54 -3.10
C HIS A 162 2.17 -2.98 -1.93
N TRP A 163 1.53 -3.40 -0.86
CA TRP A 163 2.17 -3.89 0.34
C TRP A 163 1.83 -5.35 0.59
N LYS A 164 2.77 -6.09 1.16
CA LYS A 164 2.56 -7.47 1.58
C LYS A 164 3.21 -7.72 2.94
N VAL A 165 2.50 -8.38 3.84
CA VAL A 165 3.05 -8.80 5.13
C VAL A 165 4.29 -9.66 4.90
N SER A 166 5.38 -9.37 5.60
CA SER A 166 6.70 -9.96 5.36
C SER A 166 7.29 -10.70 6.56
N GLY A 167 6.55 -10.80 7.66
CA GLY A 167 7.00 -11.49 8.86
C GLY A 167 5.99 -11.43 9.99
N ASP A 168 6.35 -12.01 11.13
CA ASP A 168 5.55 -11.96 12.34
C ASP A 168 5.73 -10.62 13.09
N ARG A 169 4.79 -10.31 13.97
CA ARG A 169 4.91 -9.13 14.83
C ARG A 169 6.22 -9.18 15.62
N PRO A 170 7.03 -8.11 15.57
CA PRO A 170 8.15 -7.97 16.49
C PRO A 170 7.58 -7.80 17.91
N GLY A 171 7.63 -8.85 18.71
CA GLY A 171 7.19 -8.86 20.11
C GLY A 171 5.70 -8.55 20.30
N SER A 172 4.95 -9.46 20.88
CA SER A 172 3.54 -9.23 21.18
C SER A 172 3.40 -8.07 22.16
N TRP A 173 2.86 -6.95 21.68
CA TRP A 173 2.33 -5.92 22.58
C TRP A 173 1.11 -6.52 23.26
N ARG A 174 1.26 -6.98 24.48
CA ARG A 174 0.14 -7.44 25.30
C ARG A 174 -0.29 -6.28 26.18
N PHE A 175 -1.57 -5.91 26.10
CA PHE A 175 -2.19 -5.17 27.18
C PHE A 175 -2.09 -6.06 28.42
N THR A 176 -1.22 -5.71 29.34
CA THR A 176 -1.32 -6.24 30.70
C THR A 176 -2.44 -5.46 31.37
N GLU A 177 -3.60 -6.08 31.51
CA GLU A 177 -4.60 -5.59 32.46
C GLU A 177 -3.93 -5.49 33.84
N LYS A 178 -3.95 -4.28 34.41
CA LYS A 178 -3.59 -4.04 35.81
C LYS A 178 -4.82 -4.25 36.66
#